data_d6eeecb72253b54a3f5aee1da5ce185f
#
_entry.id   d6eeecb72253b54a3f5aee1da5ce185f
#
_cell.length_a   1.000
_cell.length_b   1.000
_cell.length_c   1.000
_cell.angle_alpha   90.00
_cell.angle_beta   90.00
_cell.angle_gamma   90.00
#
_symmetry.space_group_name_H-M   'P 1'
#
loop_
_entity.id
_entity.type
_entity.pdbx_description
1 polymer ?
#
loop_
_entity_poly.entity_id
_entity_poly.type
_entity_poly.pdbx_seq_one_letter_code
_entity_poly.pdbx_strand_id
1 'polypeptide(L)'
;MPVGYADNAALATTAVSTSEARDPLVSVIVPCYNGAAFLEEALRSALAQTYPEVEVLVVDDGSTDNSGEIARRFPVRYIRQENRGLSEARNTGIRESRGSYLVFLDADDRLKPRAIETGLGALALRPDCALTVGDHVFIAADSSYLADSSKERHLHSHYEALLKSNFIEMISSVLFRRSIFDEVGGFDAKLRVAEDYELYLRIARGWPICCHSVIVAEYRMHGANTSRDSELMLTTTLQVLKGQARYLDNDPGRLIAFHKGVRSWRKQYGRQLASELARSYSTLRMDHLLRKVMRLCSYYPQGLLMLMLLRIHPAFSRRKFMAGFRQQVQVGGPNRVEDALQ
;
A
#
# COMPACT_ATOMS: atom_id res chain seq x y z
N MET A 1 -13.54 -5.13 79.59
CA MET A 1 -14.87 -4.59 79.16
C MET A 1 -14.80 -4.35 77.69
N PRO A 2 -15.52 -5.11 76.85
CA PRO A 2 -15.43 -4.99 75.41
C PRO A 2 -16.44 -3.94 74.91
N VAL A 3 -15.98 -3.14 73.93
CA VAL A 3 -16.82 -2.18 73.19
C VAL A 3 -17.26 -2.85 71.94
N GLY A 4 -18.56 -2.85 71.70
CA GLY A 4 -19.20 -3.57 70.60
C GLY A 4 -18.94 -3.02 69.21
N TYR A 5 -18.87 -3.94 68.30
CA TYR A 5 -19.01 -3.72 66.90
C TYR A 5 -20.48 -3.55 66.51
N ALA A 6 -20.77 -2.48 65.81
CA ALA A 6 -22.06 -2.32 65.17
C ALA A 6 -21.84 -2.48 63.66
N ASP A 7 -22.47 -3.54 63.14
CA ASP A 7 -22.68 -3.75 61.68
C ASP A 7 -23.48 -2.61 61.08
N ASN A 8 -23.08 -2.18 59.88
CA ASN A 8 -24.04 -1.81 58.88
C ASN A 8 -23.42 -1.87 57.48
N ALA A 9 -23.62 -3.02 56.86
CA ALA A 9 -23.47 -3.22 55.46
C ALA A 9 -24.67 -2.60 54.73
N ALA A 10 -24.41 -1.64 53.87
CA ALA A 10 -25.26 -1.29 52.75
C ALA A 10 -24.34 -0.90 51.58
N LEU A 11 -23.74 -1.90 50.95
CA LEU A 11 -23.15 -1.77 49.63
C LEU A 11 -24.28 -1.58 48.63
N ALA A 12 -24.58 -0.32 48.32
CA ALA A 12 -25.35 0.01 47.14
C ALA A 12 -24.59 -0.44 45.91
N THR A 13 -25.01 -1.56 45.35
CA THR A 13 -24.56 -2.04 44.02
C THR A 13 -25.11 -1.08 42.99
N THR A 14 -24.34 -0.03 42.69
CA THR A 14 -24.55 0.77 41.49
C THR A 14 -24.20 -0.12 40.31
N ALA A 15 -25.21 -0.69 39.69
CA ALA A 15 -25.09 -1.29 38.37
C ALA A 15 -24.59 -0.20 37.42
N VAL A 16 -23.28 -0.24 37.12
CA VAL A 16 -22.73 0.47 36.00
C VAL A 16 -23.38 -0.18 34.79
N SER A 17 -24.35 0.49 34.18
CA SER A 17 -24.85 0.11 32.88
C SER A 17 -23.68 0.21 31.90
N THR A 18 -23.05 -0.90 31.58
CA THR A 18 -22.22 -1.04 30.40
C THR A 18 -23.18 -0.85 29.23
N SER A 19 -23.26 0.38 28.71
CA SER A 19 -23.77 0.56 27.37
C SER A 19 -22.93 -0.38 26.50
N GLU A 20 -23.54 -1.37 25.88
CA GLU A 20 -22.91 -2.21 24.89
C GLU A 20 -22.34 -1.25 23.83
N ALA A 21 -21.04 -0.93 23.92
CA ALA A 21 -20.36 -0.15 22.91
C ALA A 21 -20.45 -1.01 21.65
N ARG A 22 -21.28 -0.60 20.70
CA ARG A 22 -21.39 -1.28 19.40
C ARG A 22 -19.99 -1.37 18.79
N ASP A 23 -19.69 -2.52 18.24
CA ASP A 23 -18.45 -2.72 17.49
C ASP A 23 -18.28 -1.62 16.45
N PRO A 24 -17.09 -1.01 16.31
CA PRO A 24 -16.89 0.11 15.42
C PRO A 24 -17.06 -0.31 13.96
N LEU A 25 -17.84 0.44 13.19
CA LEU A 25 -18.00 0.20 11.74
C LEU A 25 -16.67 0.41 11.02
N VAL A 26 -16.34 -0.52 10.13
CA VAL A 26 -15.18 -0.45 9.22
C VAL A 26 -15.68 -0.31 7.79
N SER A 27 -15.16 0.67 7.06
CA SER A 27 -15.47 0.84 5.63
C SER A 27 -14.34 0.27 4.79
N VAL A 28 -14.66 -0.71 3.95
CA VAL A 28 -13.77 -1.18 2.87
C VAL A 28 -14.11 -0.41 1.61
N ILE A 29 -13.19 0.43 1.18
CA ILE A 29 -13.30 1.29 -0.01
C ILE A 29 -12.56 0.60 -1.15
N VAL A 30 -13.27 0.30 -2.23
CA VAL A 30 -12.73 -0.36 -3.42
C VAL A 30 -12.74 0.64 -4.59
N PRO A 31 -11.65 1.38 -4.84
CA PRO A 31 -11.53 2.20 -6.03
C PRO A 31 -11.42 1.28 -7.25
N CYS A 32 -12.16 1.57 -8.30
CA CYS A 32 -12.22 0.72 -9.49
C CYS A 32 -12.20 1.58 -10.77
N TYR A 33 -11.32 1.24 -11.69
CA TYR A 33 -11.34 1.72 -13.06
C TYR A 33 -10.93 0.59 -14.01
N ASN A 34 -11.87 0.11 -14.81
CA ASN A 34 -11.66 -1.01 -15.73
C ASN A 34 -11.10 -2.27 -15.02
N GLY A 35 -11.68 -2.61 -13.87
CA GLY A 35 -11.24 -3.70 -12.99
C GLY A 35 -12.02 -5.01 -13.17
N ALA A 36 -12.83 -5.16 -14.22
CA ALA A 36 -13.75 -6.29 -14.38
C ALA A 36 -13.09 -7.68 -14.24
N ALA A 37 -11.78 -7.78 -14.58
CA ALA A 37 -11.07 -9.05 -14.52
C ALA A 37 -10.91 -9.60 -13.09
N PHE A 38 -10.85 -8.74 -12.06
CA PHE A 38 -10.51 -9.16 -10.70
C PHE A 38 -11.48 -8.64 -9.63
N LEU A 39 -12.32 -7.65 -9.97
CA LEU A 39 -13.23 -6.98 -9.03
C LEU A 39 -14.12 -7.96 -8.27
N GLU A 40 -14.59 -9.02 -8.90
CA GLU A 40 -15.41 -10.03 -8.25
C GLU A 40 -14.69 -10.71 -7.08
N GLU A 41 -13.42 -11.09 -7.27
CA GLU A 41 -12.61 -11.70 -6.22
C GLU A 41 -12.34 -10.71 -5.07
N ALA A 42 -12.03 -9.46 -5.40
CA ALA A 42 -11.85 -8.40 -4.41
C ALA A 42 -13.10 -8.22 -3.54
N LEU A 43 -14.27 -8.10 -4.16
CA LEU A 43 -15.54 -7.92 -3.45
C LEU A 43 -15.91 -9.13 -2.59
N ARG A 44 -15.72 -10.36 -3.10
CA ARG A 44 -15.90 -11.59 -2.30
C ARG A 44 -15.01 -11.59 -1.06
N SER A 45 -13.75 -11.18 -1.18
CA SER A 45 -12.82 -11.11 -0.06
C SER A 45 -13.20 -10.06 0.99
N ALA A 46 -13.71 -8.91 0.55
CA ALA A 46 -14.19 -7.85 1.43
C ALA A 46 -15.46 -8.25 2.20
N LEU A 47 -16.38 -8.95 1.53
CA LEU A 47 -17.64 -9.43 2.13
C LEU A 47 -17.47 -10.68 3.01
N ALA A 48 -16.34 -11.40 2.88
CA ALA A 48 -16.03 -12.60 3.66
C ALA A 48 -15.23 -12.32 4.94
N GLN A 49 -15.18 -11.06 5.40
CA GLN A 49 -14.49 -10.72 6.63
C GLN A 49 -15.19 -11.34 7.85
N THR A 50 -14.40 -11.85 8.81
CA THR A 50 -14.94 -12.43 10.05
C THR A 50 -15.50 -11.37 11.00
N TYR A 51 -15.07 -10.13 10.86
CA TYR A 51 -15.58 -8.98 11.61
C TYR A 51 -16.96 -8.57 11.06
N PRO A 52 -18.02 -8.46 11.89
CA PRO A 52 -19.39 -8.31 11.42
C PRO A 52 -19.76 -6.89 10.96
N GLU A 53 -19.19 -5.85 11.59
CA GLU A 53 -19.56 -4.46 11.34
C GLU A 53 -18.72 -3.88 10.17
N VAL A 54 -19.02 -4.32 8.95
CA VAL A 54 -18.32 -3.90 7.71
C VAL A 54 -19.30 -3.33 6.71
N GLU A 55 -19.00 -2.16 6.17
CA GLU A 55 -19.59 -1.70 4.91
C GLU A 55 -18.58 -1.77 3.78
N VAL A 56 -19.02 -2.12 2.58
CA VAL A 56 -18.17 -2.16 1.37
C VAL A 56 -18.69 -1.14 0.37
N LEU A 57 -17.79 -0.26 -0.09
CA LEU A 57 -18.07 0.76 -1.08
C LEU A 57 -17.22 0.53 -2.32
N VAL A 58 -17.83 0.43 -3.50
CA VAL A 58 -17.12 0.47 -4.78
C VAL A 58 -17.22 1.89 -5.33
N VAL A 59 -16.08 2.53 -5.55
CA VAL A 59 -16.01 3.83 -6.22
C VAL A 59 -15.50 3.60 -7.64
N ASP A 60 -16.42 3.57 -8.60
CA ASP A 60 -16.15 3.38 -10.02
C ASP A 60 -15.75 4.73 -10.65
N ASP A 61 -14.48 4.87 -10.97
CA ASP A 61 -13.88 6.07 -11.56
C ASP A 61 -14.09 6.16 -13.08
N GLY A 62 -15.33 5.89 -13.52
CA GLY A 62 -15.72 6.04 -14.91
C GLY A 62 -15.34 4.83 -15.79
N SER A 63 -15.41 3.61 -15.28
CA SER A 63 -15.11 2.40 -16.04
C SER A 63 -15.94 2.30 -17.32
N THR A 64 -15.31 1.76 -18.36
CA THR A 64 -15.91 1.49 -19.68
C THR A 64 -16.10 0.00 -19.95
N ASP A 65 -15.64 -0.86 -19.03
CA ASP A 65 -15.84 -2.30 -19.03
C ASP A 65 -17.03 -2.71 -18.14
N ASN A 66 -17.19 -4.00 -17.87
CA ASN A 66 -18.28 -4.54 -17.08
C ASN A 66 -18.13 -4.36 -15.55
N SER A 67 -17.18 -3.56 -15.08
CA SER A 67 -16.93 -3.36 -13.63
C SER A 67 -18.19 -2.93 -12.88
N GLY A 68 -18.94 -1.97 -13.44
CA GLY A 68 -20.18 -1.49 -12.81
C GLY A 68 -21.28 -2.54 -12.74
N GLU A 69 -21.37 -3.43 -13.73
CA GLU A 69 -22.33 -4.55 -13.70
C GLU A 69 -21.93 -5.59 -12.65
N ILE A 70 -20.64 -5.89 -12.57
CA ILE A 70 -20.11 -6.81 -11.55
C ILE A 70 -20.41 -6.27 -10.15
N ALA A 71 -20.06 -5.02 -9.86
CA ALA A 71 -20.29 -4.42 -8.55
C ALA A 71 -21.74 -4.49 -8.10
N ARG A 72 -22.71 -4.25 -9.01
CA ARG A 72 -24.15 -4.27 -8.69
C ARG A 72 -24.72 -5.65 -8.37
N ARG A 73 -23.99 -6.73 -8.63
CA ARG A 73 -24.41 -8.11 -8.25
C ARG A 73 -24.11 -8.41 -6.78
N PHE A 74 -23.35 -7.55 -6.10
CA PHE A 74 -22.96 -7.73 -4.72
C PHE A 74 -23.71 -6.78 -3.79
N PRO A 75 -23.89 -7.11 -2.51
CA PRO A 75 -24.51 -6.25 -1.52
C PRO A 75 -23.52 -5.15 -1.07
N VAL A 76 -23.08 -4.33 -2.00
CA VAL A 76 -22.12 -3.25 -1.80
C VAL A 76 -22.73 -1.90 -2.20
N ARG A 77 -22.28 -0.82 -1.60
CA ARG A 77 -22.64 0.51 -2.05
C ARG A 77 -21.81 0.87 -3.28
N TYR A 78 -22.47 1.09 -4.40
CA TYR A 78 -21.84 1.45 -5.68
C TYR A 78 -21.98 2.94 -5.95
N ILE A 79 -20.86 3.60 -6.18
CA ILE A 79 -20.75 5.03 -6.49
C ILE A 79 -19.99 5.15 -7.81
N ARG A 80 -20.56 5.86 -8.79
CA ARG A 80 -19.88 6.15 -10.06
C ARG A 80 -19.55 7.63 -10.16
N GLN A 81 -18.34 7.92 -10.60
CA GLN A 81 -17.88 9.27 -10.91
C GLN A 81 -17.27 9.35 -12.31
N GLU A 82 -17.06 10.55 -12.82
CA GLU A 82 -16.19 10.76 -13.97
C GLU A 82 -14.74 10.39 -13.59
N ASN A 83 -13.96 9.91 -14.57
CA ASN A 83 -12.57 9.51 -14.31
C ASN A 83 -11.73 10.73 -13.87
N ARG A 84 -11.31 10.70 -12.61
CA ARG A 84 -10.44 11.70 -11.95
C ARG A 84 -9.17 11.07 -11.38
N GLY A 85 -8.98 9.78 -11.57
CA GLY A 85 -7.83 9.02 -11.10
C GLY A 85 -7.99 8.40 -9.71
N LEU A 86 -7.10 7.46 -9.41
CA LEU A 86 -7.14 6.59 -8.23
C LEU A 86 -7.23 7.37 -6.91
N SER A 87 -6.42 8.42 -6.76
CA SER A 87 -6.42 9.27 -5.57
C SER A 87 -7.78 9.90 -5.31
N GLU A 88 -8.44 10.42 -6.35
CA GLU A 88 -9.76 11.04 -6.19
C GLU A 88 -10.85 9.98 -5.96
N ALA A 89 -10.75 8.81 -6.55
CA ALA A 89 -11.66 7.71 -6.25
C ALA A 89 -11.56 7.30 -4.75
N ARG A 90 -10.35 7.19 -4.20
CA ARG A 90 -10.16 6.93 -2.76
C ARG A 90 -10.70 8.09 -1.91
N ASN A 91 -10.48 9.34 -2.31
CA ASN A 91 -11.02 10.52 -1.61
C ASN A 91 -12.55 10.53 -1.61
N THR A 92 -13.18 10.18 -2.72
CA THR A 92 -14.64 10.00 -2.77
C THR A 92 -15.07 8.90 -1.81
N GLY A 93 -14.36 7.79 -1.75
CA GLY A 93 -14.61 6.73 -0.78
C GLY A 93 -14.51 7.20 0.68
N ILE A 94 -13.52 8.04 1.01
CA ILE A 94 -13.42 8.64 2.36
C ILE A 94 -14.66 9.48 2.67
N ARG A 95 -15.08 10.35 1.77
CA ARG A 95 -16.25 11.24 1.98
C ARG A 95 -17.56 10.49 2.12
N GLU A 96 -17.72 9.44 1.34
CA GLU A 96 -18.96 8.69 1.23
C GLU A 96 -19.11 7.56 2.24
N SER A 97 -18.02 7.10 2.84
CA SER A 97 -18.03 6.04 3.84
C SER A 97 -18.38 6.55 5.23
N ARG A 98 -18.81 5.64 6.12
CA ARG A 98 -19.34 5.98 7.47
C ARG A 98 -18.55 5.34 8.60
N GLY A 99 -17.68 4.39 8.29
CA GLY A 99 -16.92 3.64 9.30
C GLY A 99 -15.92 4.53 10.04
N SER A 100 -15.67 4.21 11.29
CA SER A 100 -14.63 4.83 12.13
C SER A 100 -13.22 4.39 11.73
N TYR A 101 -13.14 3.33 10.96
CA TYR A 101 -11.90 2.79 10.39
C TYR A 101 -12.07 2.57 8.89
N LEU A 102 -10.97 2.72 8.14
CA LEU A 102 -10.96 2.60 6.68
C LEU A 102 -9.91 1.59 6.23
N VAL A 103 -10.30 0.76 5.26
CA VAL A 103 -9.41 -0.08 4.47
C VAL A 103 -9.59 0.31 3.01
N PHE A 104 -8.50 0.51 2.26
CA PHE A 104 -8.54 0.70 0.82
C PHE A 104 -8.11 -0.61 0.16
N LEU A 105 -9.03 -1.26 -0.51
CA LEU A 105 -8.79 -2.51 -1.21
C LEU A 105 -8.74 -2.23 -2.71
N ASP A 106 -7.57 -2.37 -3.33
CA ASP A 106 -7.45 -2.23 -4.78
C ASP A 106 -8.25 -3.34 -5.48
N ALA A 107 -8.86 -3.01 -6.62
CA ALA A 107 -9.84 -3.88 -7.30
C ALA A 107 -9.24 -5.19 -7.85
N ASP A 108 -7.93 -5.33 -7.85
CA ASP A 108 -7.17 -6.50 -8.28
C ASP A 108 -6.58 -7.32 -7.12
N ASP A 109 -6.71 -6.84 -5.89
CA ASP A 109 -6.19 -7.46 -4.67
C ASP A 109 -7.27 -8.22 -3.88
N ARG A 110 -6.85 -8.91 -2.80
CA ARG A 110 -7.78 -9.60 -1.89
C ARG A 110 -7.39 -9.41 -0.43
N LEU A 111 -8.38 -9.30 0.45
CA LEU A 111 -8.19 -9.37 1.90
C LEU A 111 -8.21 -10.82 2.38
N LYS A 112 -7.45 -11.11 3.43
CA LYS A 112 -7.61 -12.36 4.17
C LYS A 112 -8.84 -12.28 5.10
N PRO A 113 -9.52 -13.38 5.42
CA PRO A 113 -10.78 -13.36 6.18
C PRO A 113 -10.72 -12.62 7.52
N ARG A 114 -9.58 -12.64 8.20
CA ARG A 114 -9.38 -11.98 9.50
C ARG A 114 -8.64 -10.64 9.43
N ALA A 115 -8.52 -10.04 8.25
CA ALA A 115 -7.73 -8.82 8.06
C ALA A 115 -8.21 -7.67 8.94
N ILE A 116 -9.52 -7.41 8.95
CA ILE A 116 -10.14 -6.33 9.72
C ILE A 116 -10.04 -6.61 11.23
N GLU A 117 -10.42 -7.78 11.66
CA GLU A 117 -10.35 -8.19 13.08
C GLU A 117 -8.93 -8.05 13.63
N THR A 118 -7.93 -8.54 12.87
CA THR A 118 -6.52 -8.44 13.24
C THR A 118 -6.06 -6.97 13.35
N GLY A 119 -6.42 -6.15 12.37
CA GLY A 119 -6.07 -4.74 12.35
C GLY A 119 -6.68 -3.96 13.52
N LEU A 120 -7.96 -4.19 13.82
CA LEU A 120 -8.65 -3.58 14.96
C LEU A 120 -8.00 -3.98 16.28
N GLY A 121 -7.67 -5.27 16.46
CA GLY A 121 -6.95 -5.77 17.63
C GLY A 121 -5.59 -5.09 17.82
N ALA A 122 -4.83 -4.91 16.75
CA ALA A 122 -3.54 -4.22 16.79
C ALA A 122 -3.69 -2.74 17.20
N LEU A 123 -4.69 -2.03 16.65
CA LEU A 123 -4.96 -0.63 17.00
C LEU A 123 -5.56 -0.47 18.41
N ALA A 124 -6.27 -1.46 18.93
CA ALA A 124 -6.75 -1.44 20.31
C ALA A 124 -5.59 -1.49 21.32
N LEU A 125 -4.54 -2.26 21.02
CA LEU A 125 -3.32 -2.34 21.84
C LEU A 125 -2.45 -1.08 21.74
N ARG A 126 -2.61 -0.29 20.68
CA ARG A 126 -1.82 0.93 20.41
C ARG A 126 -2.75 2.07 20.00
N PRO A 127 -3.47 2.66 20.96
CA PRO A 127 -4.43 3.74 20.70
C PRO A 127 -3.79 5.02 20.16
N ASP A 128 -2.49 5.19 20.34
CA ASP A 128 -1.68 6.29 19.84
C ASP A 128 -1.38 6.19 18.32
N CYS A 129 -1.50 4.99 17.73
CA CYS A 129 -1.21 4.78 16.30
C CYS A 129 -2.35 5.26 15.40
N ALA A 130 -2.00 5.95 14.31
CA ALA A 130 -2.95 6.42 13.29
C ALA A 130 -3.47 5.29 12.40
N LEU A 131 -2.63 4.29 12.19
CA LEU A 131 -2.90 3.15 11.31
C LEU A 131 -2.12 1.92 11.78
N THR A 132 -2.55 0.75 11.31
CA THR A 132 -1.79 -0.49 11.43
C THR A 132 -1.52 -1.10 10.07
N VAL A 133 -0.38 -1.78 9.96
CA VAL A 133 0.08 -2.45 8.74
C VAL A 133 0.31 -3.92 9.03
N GLY A 134 -0.32 -4.80 8.26
CA GLY A 134 -0.06 -6.24 8.26
C GLY A 134 0.88 -6.66 7.13
N ASP A 135 1.32 -7.93 7.19
CA ASP A 135 2.04 -8.55 6.09
C ASP A 135 1.06 -8.94 4.97
N HIS A 136 1.60 -9.17 3.78
CA HIS A 136 0.85 -9.66 2.62
C HIS A 136 1.64 -10.74 1.87
N VAL A 137 0.98 -11.40 0.94
CA VAL A 137 1.63 -12.32 0.00
C VAL A 137 1.43 -11.83 -1.42
N PHE A 138 2.37 -12.16 -2.29
CA PHE A 138 2.23 -11.92 -3.72
C PHE A 138 1.55 -13.12 -4.38
N ILE A 139 0.57 -12.85 -5.23
CA ILE A 139 -0.12 -13.85 -6.05
C ILE A 139 -0.02 -13.49 -7.54
N ALA A 140 -0.04 -14.49 -8.42
CA ALA A 140 -0.10 -14.28 -9.85
C ALA A 140 -1.52 -13.90 -10.31
N ALA A 141 -1.68 -13.59 -11.60
CA ALA A 141 -2.98 -13.26 -12.20
C ALA A 141 -4.00 -14.41 -12.05
N ASP A 142 -3.55 -15.66 -12.04
CA ASP A 142 -4.37 -16.87 -11.84
C ASP A 142 -4.60 -17.21 -10.36
N SER A 143 -4.23 -16.32 -9.44
CA SER A 143 -4.30 -16.50 -7.99
C SER A 143 -3.31 -17.52 -7.41
N SER A 144 -2.36 -18.04 -8.18
CA SER A 144 -1.30 -18.90 -7.64
C SER A 144 -0.35 -18.08 -6.75
N TYR A 145 0.12 -18.71 -5.66
CA TYR A 145 1.06 -18.08 -4.74
C TYR A 145 2.45 -17.88 -5.39
N LEU A 146 3.03 -16.70 -5.19
CA LEU A 146 4.35 -16.34 -5.70
C LEU A 146 5.40 -16.23 -4.59
N ALA A 147 5.14 -15.41 -3.56
CA ALA A 147 6.08 -15.15 -2.48
C ALA A 147 5.39 -14.47 -1.28
N ASP A 148 6.03 -14.50 -0.12
CA ASP A 148 5.67 -13.66 1.02
C ASP A 148 6.30 -12.26 0.88
N SER A 149 5.61 -11.24 1.39
CA SER A 149 6.25 -9.95 1.63
C SER A 149 7.27 -10.11 2.74
N SER A 150 8.50 -9.67 2.49
CA SER A 150 9.59 -9.79 3.47
C SER A 150 10.17 -8.42 3.77
N LYS A 151 9.54 -7.67 4.66
CA LYS A 151 10.09 -6.36 5.03
C LYS A 151 10.51 -6.27 6.47
N GLU A 152 11.58 -5.52 6.69
CA GLU A 152 11.96 -5.10 8.04
C GLU A 152 10.81 -4.30 8.66
N ARG A 153 10.40 -4.76 9.84
CA ARG A 153 9.43 -4.02 10.65
C ARG A 153 10.16 -2.95 11.42
N HIS A 154 9.70 -1.72 11.23
CA HIS A 154 10.21 -0.60 11.99
C HIS A 154 9.31 -0.39 13.21
N LEU A 155 9.86 -0.59 14.40
CA LEU A 155 9.15 -0.40 15.67
C LEU A 155 9.21 1.05 16.15
N HIS A 156 10.16 1.82 15.62
CA HIS A 156 10.41 3.21 16.01
C HIS A 156 10.84 4.03 14.79
N SER A 157 10.72 5.36 14.91
CA SER A 157 11.15 6.29 13.86
C SER A 157 10.56 6.01 12.48
N HIS A 158 9.23 5.76 12.42
CA HIS A 158 8.52 5.39 11.19
C HIS A 158 8.74 6.41 10.06
N TYR A 159 8.80 7.72 10.39
CA TYR A 159 9.05 8.75 9.40
C TYR A 159 10.44 8.60 8.75
N GLU A 160 11.48 8.39 9.55
CA GLU A 160 12.83 8.13 9.01
C GLU A 160 12.90 6.83 8.21
N ALA A 161 12.19 5.80 8.66
CA ALA A 161 12.10 4.53 7.93
C ALA A 161 11.45 4.74 6.55
N LEU A 162 10.35 5.48 6.49
CA LEU A 162 9.67 5.85 5.24
C LEU A 162 10.52 6.78 4.37
N LEU A 163 11.29 7.71 4.95
CA LEU A 163 12.26 8.50 4.19
C LEU A 163 13.30 7.63 3.49
N LYS A 164 13.73 6.50 4.09
CA LYS A 164 14.70 5.55 3.50
C LYS A 164 14.08 4.68 2.41
N SER A 165 12.87 4.16 2.66
CA SER A 165 12.13 3.28 1.74
C SER A 165 10.67 3.19 2.16
N ASN A 166 9.76 2.95 1.19
CA ASN A 166 8.40 2.59 1.54
C ASN A 166 8.37 1.14 2.07
N PHE A 167 8.21 0.97 3.39
CA PHE A 167 8.03 -0.34 4.00
C PHE A 167 6.56 -0.79 4.01
N ILE A 168 5.63 0.10 3.60
CA ILE A 168 4.21 -0.20 3.42
C ILE A 168 3.98 -0.39 1.93
N GLU A 169 4.22 -1.59 1.42
CA GLU A 169 4.21 -1.86 -0.03
C GLU A 169 2.82 -1.87 -0.64
N MET A 170 1.81 -2.21 0.17
CA MET A 170 0.47 -2.51 -0.28
C MET A 170 -0.56 -1.80 0.60
N ILE A 171 -1.35 -0.92 0.00
CA ILE A 171 -2.37 -0.17 0.73
C ILE A 171 -3.47 -1.06 1.29
N SER A 172 -3.79 -2.17 0.61
CA SER A 172 -4.83 -3.12 1.05
C SER A 172 -4.43 -3.88 2.34
N SER A 173 -3.15 -3.78 2.77
CA SER A 173 -2.69 -4.33 4.05
C SER A 173 -2.82 -3.37 5.24
N VAL A 174 -3.42 -2.18 5.02
CA VAL A 174 -3.46 -1.10 6.02
C VAL A 174 -4.88 -0.86 6.51
N LEU A 175 -5.05 -0.81 7.83
CA LEU A 175 -6.28 -0.32 8.49
C LEU A 175 -5.99 1.05 9.10
N PHE A 176 -6.70 2.07 8.66
CA PHE A 176 -6.57 3.46 9.10
C PHE A 176 -7.65 3.82 10.12
N ARG A 177 -7.31 4.65 11.12
CA ARG A 177 -8.34 5.42 11.83
C ARG A 177 -8.86 6.51 10.90
N ARG A 178 -10.18 6.64 10.76
CA ARG A 178 -10.78 7.70 9.93
C ARG A 178 -10.32 9.10 10.35
N SER A 179 -10.23 9.36 11.65
CA SER A 179 -9.85 10.66 12.19
C SER A 179 -8.51 11.18 11.66
N ILE A 180 -7.62 10.29 11.20
CA ILE A 180 -6.35 10.76 10.65
C ILE A 180 -6.53 11.59 9.37
N PHE A 181 -7.58 11.29 8.59
CA PHE A 181 -7.86 12.04 7.35
C PHE A 181 -8.41 13.44 7.63
N ASP A 182 -9.01 13.67 8.81
CA ASP A 182 -9.41 15.02 9.26
C ASP A 182 -8.18 15.87 9.58
N GLU A 183 -7.10 15.23 10.08
CA GLU A 183 -5.86 15.90 10.47
C GLU A 183 -4.91 16.15 9.30
N VAL A 184 -4.70 15.14 8.46
CA VAL A 184 -3.71 15.23 7.38
C VAL A 184 -4.30 15.44 6.00
N GLY A 185 -5.63 15.33 5.85
CA GLY A 185 -6.33 15.33 4.58
C GLY A 185 -6.26 14.01 3.83
N GLY A 186 -6.93 13.92 2.69
CA GLY A 186 -6.98 12.75 1.82
C GLY A 186 -5.71 12.54 0.98
N PHE A 187 -5.84 11.72 -0.06
CA PHE A 187 -4.77 11.48 -1.06
C PHE A 187 -4.57 12.70 -1.96
N ASP A 188 -3.32 12.97 -2.35
CA ASP A 188 -3.04 14.05 -3.31
C ASP A 188 -3.49 13.65 -4.72
N ALA A 189 -4.57 14.28 -5.19
CA ALA A 189 -5.15 14.01 -6.51
C ALA A 189 -4.22 14.35 -7.70
N LYS A 190 -3.12 15.06 -7.46
CA LYS A 190 -2.11 15.35 -8.49
C LYS A 190 -1.17 14.19 -8.73
N LEU A 191 -1.11 13.23 -7.81
CA LEU A 191 -0.26 12.06 -7.90
C LEU A 191 -1.02 10.91 -8.59
N ARG A 192 -0.42 10.37 -9.64
CA ARG A 192 -0.94 9.21 -10.38
C ARG A 192 -0.41 7.89 -9.85
N VAL A 193 0.72 7.92 -9.15
CA VAL A 193 1.40 6.80 -8.48
C VAL A 193 2.07 7.33 -7.22
N ALA A 194 2.40 6.43 -6.28
CA ALA A 194 3.04 6.76 -5.00
C ALA A 194 2.23 7.75 -4.12
N GLU A 195 0.92 7.86 -4.36
CA GLU A 195 -0.02 8.66 -3.58
C GLU A 195 -0.19 8.10 -2.17
N ASP A 196 -0.11 6.78 -2.02
CA ASP A 196 -0.09 6.05 -0.75
C ASP A 196 1.19 6.36 0.03
N TYR A 197 2.33 6.31 -0.64
CA TYR A 197 3.63 6.62 -0.04
C TYR A 197 3.69 8.08 0.45
N GLU A 198 3.14 9.03 -0.31
CA GLU A 198 3.01 10.43 0.11
C GLU A 198 2.16 10.53 1.38
N LEU A 199 1.01 9.87 1.41
CA LEU A 199 0.12 9.85 2.56
C LEU A 199 0.81 9.25 3.80
N TYR A 200 1.51 8.14 3.66
CA TYR A 200 2.24 7.52 4.78
C TYR A 200 3.31 8.42 5.35
N LEU A 201 4.08 9.11 4.50
CA LEU A 201 5.06 10.10 4.94
C LEU A 201 4.39 11.25 5.69
N ARG A 202 3.25 11.72 5.22
CA ARG A 202 2.48 12.81 5.84
C ARG A 202 1.94 12.39 7.21
N ILE A 203 1.41 11.19 7.34
CA ILE A 203 0.96 10.63 8.61
C ILE A 203 2.13 10.43 9.58
N ALA A 204 3.20 9.79 9.14
CA ALA A 204 4.32 9.42 10.02
C ALA A 204 5.11 10.61 10.59
N ARG A 205 4.88 11.83 10.09
CA ARG A 205 5.45 13.04 10.70
C ARG A 205 4.87 13.35 12.07
N GLY A 206 3.63 13.01 12.31
CA GLY A 206 2.93 13.37 13.55
C GLY A 206 2.40 12.18 14.35
N TRP A 207 2.25 11.01 13.73
CA TRP A 207 1.61 9.85 14.36
C TRP A 207 2.40 8.57 14.19
N PRO A 208 2.44 7.72 15.23
CA PRO A 208 3.01 6.38 15.13
C PRO A 208 2.24 5.48 14.16
N ILE A 209 2.94 4.49 13.63
CA ILE A 209 2.40 3.40 12.80
C ILE A 209 2.56 2.10 13.58
N CYS A 210 1.51 1.28 13.63
CA CYS A 210 1.57 -0.04 14.24
C CYS A 210 1.84 -1.09 13.15
N CYS A 211 2.76 -2.02 13.38
CA CYS A 211 3.06 -3.09 12.44
C CYS A 211 2.89 -4.46 13.11
N HIS A 212 2.32 -5.42 12.38
CA HIS A 212 2.22 -6.82 12.81
C HIS A 212 2.55 -7.81 11.69
N SER A 213 2.85 -9.08 12.06
CA SER A 213 3.31 -10.11 11.13
C SER A 213 2.21 -11.00 10.57
N VAL A 214 0.97 -10.70 10.87
CA VAL A 214 -0.14 -11.48 10.32
C VAL A 214 -0.33 -11.08 8.87
N ILE A 215 -0.41 -12.07 7.98
CA ILE A 215 -0.75 -11.87 6.56
C ILE A 215 -2.23 -11.50 6.48
N VAL A 216 -2.52 -10.29 6.03
CA VAL A 216 -3.88 -9.73 5.97
C VAL A 216 -4.37 -9.49 4.54
N ALA A 217 -3.49 -9.54 3.54
CA ALA A 217 -3.85 -9.26 2.16
C ALA A 217 -3.04 -10.10 1.17
N GLU A 218 -3.52 -10.13 -0.08
CA GLU A 218 -2.88 -10.77 -1.23
C GLU A 218 -2.73 -9.72 -2.35
N TYR A 219 -1.48 -9.40 -2.69
CA TYR A 219 -1.13 -8.48 -3.75
C TYR A 219 -1.04 -9.22 -5.08
N ARG A 220 -1.87 -8.85 -6.05
CA ARG A 220 -1.88 -9.51 -7.35
C ARG A 220 -0.90 -8.89 -8.33
N MET A 221 -0.02 -9.73 -8.86
CA MET A 221 0.97 -9.37 -9.87
C MET A 221 0.45 -9.70 -11.27
N HIS A 222 0.20 -8.68 -12.09
CA HIS A 222 -0.22 -8.85 -13.50
C HIS A 222 0.35 -7.74 -14.41
N GLY A 223 0.14 -7.88 -15.71
CA GLY A 223 0.75 -7.00 -16.71
C GLY A 223 0.33 -5.52 -16.63
N ALA A 224 -0.85 -5.25 -16.08
CA ALA A 224 -1.45 -3.91 -16.04
C ALA A 224 -1.20 -3.13 -14.73
N ASN A 225 -0.46 -3.69 -13.76
CA ASN A 225 -0.15 -2.95 -12.53
C ASN A 225 0.58 -1.63 -12.85
N THR A 226 0.06 -0.50 -12.38
CA THR A 226 0.63 0.84 -12.64
C THR A 226 2.03 1.02 -12.05
N SER A 227 2.35 0.29 -10.98
CA SER A 227 3.68 0.27 -10.36
C SER A 227 4.80 -0.26 -11.26
N ARG A 228 4.47 -0.84 -12.42
CA ARG A 228 5.45 -1.31 -13.43
C ARG A 228 6.00 -0.21 -14.33
N ASP A 229 5.40 0.98 -14.37
CA ASP A 229 5.97 2.13 -15.10
C ASP A 229 7.15 2.72 -14.31
N SER A 230 8.35 2.22 -14.58
CA SER A 230 9.56 2.62 -13.84
C SER A 230 9.91 4.09 -14.00
N GLU A 231 9.62 4.73 -15.16
CA GLU A 231 9.87 6.16 -15.37
C GLU A 231 8.95 7.00 -14.49
N LEU A 232 7.64 6.68 -14.49
CA LEU A 232 6.64 7.36 -13.68
C LEU A 232 6.91 7.16 -12.19
N MET A 233 7.16 5.93 -11.76
CA MET A 233 7.50 5.62 -10.36
C MET A 233 8.74 6.37 -9.90
N LEU A 234 9.83 6.36 -10.69
CA LEU A 234 11.08 7.07 -10.35
C LEU A 234 10.84 8.57 -10.15
N THR A 235 10.20 9.21 -11.12
CA THR A 235 10.00 10.66 -11.10
C THR A 235 9.08 11.08 -9.98
N THR A 236 7.96 10.38 -9.80
CA THR A 236 6.95 10.72 -8.77
C THR A 236 7.47 10.44 -7.36
N THR A 237 8.10 9.28 -7.13
CA THR A 237 8.66 8.96 -5.80
C THR A 237 9.75 9.96 -5.38
N LEU A 238 10.62 10.38 -6.32
CA LEU A 238 11.62 11.41 -6.03
C LEU A 238 10.98 12.78 -5.80
N GLN A 239 9.88 13.11 -6.49
CA GLN A 239 9.11 14.33 -6.24
C GLN A 239 8.50 14.31 -4.83
N VAL A 240 7.87 13.20 -4.44
CA VAL A 240 7.31 13.00 -3.09
C VAL A 240 8.38 13.19 -2.02
N LEU A 241 9.53 12.52 -2.17
CA LEU A 241 10.65 12.70 -1.23
C LEU A 241 11.15 14.15 -1.21
N LYS A 242 11.31 14.79 -2.36
CA LYS A 242 11.75 16.18 -2.44
C LYS A 242 10.80 17.12 -1.70
N GLY A 243 9.51 16.84 -1.72
CA GLY A 243 8.51 17.54 -0.93
C GLY A 243 8.72 17.42 0.58
N GLN A 244 9.41 16.39 1.05
CA GLN A 244 9.73 16.19 2.47
C GLN A 244 10.90 17.06 2.96
N ALA A 245 11.72 17.63 2.05
CA ALA A 245 12.92 18.40 2.43
C ALA A 245 12.63 19.53 3.44
N ARG A 246 11.47 20.16 3.34
CA ARG A 246 11.03 21.25 4.25
C ARG A 246 10.65 20.77 5.67
N TYR A 247 10.56 19.47 5.90
CA TYR A 247 10.17 18.86 7.18
C TYR A 247 11.32 18.09 7.85
N LEU A 248 12.55 18.23 7.34
CA LEU A 248 13.72 17.54 7.89
C LEU A 248 14.26 18.23 9.13
N ASP A 249 13.89 19.50 9.38
CA ASP A 249 14.17 20.29 10.58
C ASP A 249 15.66 20.33 10.97
N ASN A 250 16.58 20.16 9.99
CA ASN A 250 18.01 19.97 10.18
C ASN A 250 18.40 18.80 11.10
N ASP A 251 17.46 17.87 11.34
CA ASP A 251 17.72 16.66 12.10
C ASP A 251 18.68 15.74 11.34
N PRO A 252 19.84 15.38 11.91
CA PRO A 252 20.85 14.57 11.21
C PRO A 252 20.33 13.19 10.81
N GLY A 253 19.47 12.56 11.63
CA GLY A 253 18.87 11.26 11.34
C GLY A 253 17.95 11.32 10.13
N ARG A 254 17.05 12.32 10.10
CA ARG A 254 16.15 12.58 8.98
C ARG A 254 16.90 12.93 7.70
N LEU A 255 17.94 13.77 7.78
CA LEU A 255 18.78 14.11 6.63
C LEU A 255 19.48 12.87 6.04
N ILE A 256 20.09 12.04 6.90
CA ILE A 256 20.71 10.78 6.47
C ILE A 256 19.68 9.84 5.84
N ALA A 257 18.50 9.69 6.47
CA ALA A 257 17.42 8.87 5.98
C ALA A 257 16.94 9.34 4.60
N PHE A 258 16.70 10.63 4.43
CA PHE A 258 16.30 11.27 3.17
C PHE A 258 17.33 11.00 2.05
N HIS A 259 18.62 11.26 2.29
CA HIS A 259 19.66 11.03 1.28
C HIS A 259 19.79 9.54 0.91
N LYS A 260 19.67 8.64 1.91
CA LYS A 260 19.61 7.19 1.65
C LYS A 260 18.42 6.82 0.78
N GLY A 261 17.24 7.36 1.07
CA GLY A 261 16.03 7.12 0.29
C GLY A 261 16.16 7.59 -1.15
N VAL A 262 16.60 8.84 -1.38
CA VAL A 262 16.84 9.35 -2.74
C VAL A 262 17.79 8.44 -3.53
N ARG A 263 18.88 7.97 -2.89
CA ARG A 263 19.83 7.04 -3.52
C ARG A 263 19.22 5.69 -3.80
N SER A 264 18.44 5.14 -2.85
CA SER A 264 17.78 3.83 -2.97
C SER A 264 16.78 3.83 -4.12
N TRP A 265 15.86 4.81 -4.17
CA TRP A 265 14.86 4.91 -5.22
C TRP A 265 15.46 5.13 -6.60
N ARG A 266 16.49 6.00 -6.72
CA ARG A 266 17.23 6.16 -7.97
C ARG A 266 17.84 4.85 -8.44
N LYS A 267 18.42 4.07 -7.52
CA LYS A 267 19.03 2.77 -7.83
C LYS A 267 17.96 1.74 -8.24
N GLN A 268 16.87 1.66 -7.51
CA GLN A 268 15.79 0.69 -7.75
C GLN A 268 15.14 0.92 -9.11
N TYR A 269 14.47 2.06 -9.27
CA TYR A 269 13.74 2.36 -10.50
C TYR A 269 14.65 2.70 -11.69
N GLY A 270 15.83 3.25 -11.43
CA GLY A 270 16.82 3.45 -12.47
C GLY A 270 17.32 2.14 -13.09
N ARG A 271 17.49 1.09 -12.28
CA ARG A 271 17.83 -0.25 -12.80
C ARG A 271 16.66 -0.86 -13.58
N GLN A 272 15.44 -0.72 -13.11
CA GLN A 272 14.26 -1.20 -13.82
C GLN A 272 14.13 -0.48 -15.17
N LEU A 273 14.26 0.85 -15.21
CA LEU A 273 14.22 1.65 -16.43
C LEU A 273 15.32 1.25 -17.42
N ALA A 274 16.55 1.02 -16.94
CA ALA A 274 17.65 0.53 -17.80
C ALA A 274 17.33 -0.84 -18.39
N SER A 275 16.71 -1.73 -17.62
CA SER A 275 16.31 -3.07 -18.07
C SER A 275 15.15 -3.04 -19.06
N GLU A 276 14.18 -2.16 -18.87
CA GLU A 276 13.11 -1.91 -19.83
C GLU A 276 13.67 -1.41 -21.16
N LEU A 277 14.56 -0.41 -21.11
CA LEU A 277 15.23 0.10 -22.30
C LEU A 277 16.03 -0.98 -23.03
N ALA A 278 16.74 -1.84 -22.30
CA ALA A 278 17.49 -2.93 -22.91
C ALA A 278 16.60 -3.95 -23.65
N ARG A 279 15.36 -4.17 -23.15
CA ARG A 279 14.40 -5.11 -23.75
C ARG A 279 13.61 -4.52 -24.92
N SER A 280 13.27 -3.25 -24.87
CA SER A 280 12.29 -2.64 -25.77
C SER A 280 12.86 -1.57 -26.70
N TYR A 281 14.18 -1.38 -26.75
CA TYR A 281 14.79 -0.32 -27.56
C TYR A 281 14.46 -0.42 -29.07
N SER A 282 14.28 -1.63 -29.60
CA SER A 282 13.97 -1.85 -31.02
C SER A 282 12.48 -1.62 -31.37
N THR A 283 11.61 -1.60 -30.37
CA THR A 283 10.16 -1.44 -30.55
C THR A 283 9.66 -0.06 -30.13
N LEU A 284 10.47 0.71 -29.40
CA LEU A 284 10.12 2.05 -28.97
C LEU A 284 10.27 3.07 -30.10
N ARG A 285 9.34 4.01 -30.16
CA ARG A 285 9.48 5.19 -31.01
C ARG A 285 10.69 6.02 -30.53
N MET A 286 11.38 6.67 -31.46
CA MET A 286 12.63 7.41 -31.19
C MET A 286 12.45 8.50 -30.11
N ASP A 287 11.33 9.22 -30.15
CA ASP A 287 11.01 10.25 -29.16
C ASP A 287 10.85 9.69 -27.73
N HIS A 288 10.20 8.54 -27.59
CA HIS A 288 10.07 7.84 -26.32
C HIS A 288 11.39 7.27 -25.81
N LEU A 289 12.20 6.71 -26.74
CA LEU A 289 13.52 6.20 -26.42
C LEU A 289 14.43 7.32 -25.89
N LEU A 290 14.53 8.43 -26.61
CA LEU A 290 15.35 9.58 -26.20
C LEU A 290 14.93 10.13 -24.84
N ARG A 291 13.63 10.28 -24.60
CA ARG A 291 13.12 10.75 -23.29
C ARG A 291 13.53 9.80 -22.16
N LYS A 292 13.32 8.48 -22.30
CA LYS A 292 13.70 7.50 -21.27
C LYS A 292 15.21 7.48 -21.04
N VAL A 293 16.02 7.60 -22.09
CA VAL A 293 17.49 7.70 -21.97
C VAL A 293 17.88 8.98 -21.23
N MET A 294 17.32 10.13 -21.57
CA MET A 294 17.59 11.38 -20.84
C MET A 294 17.20 11.28 -19.35
N ARG A 295 16.07 10.65 -19.04
CA ARG A 295 15.68 10.39 -17.65
C ARG A 295 16.69 9.48 -16.94
N LEU A 296 17.12 8.41 -17.59
CA LEU A 296 18.13 7.52 -17.04
C LEU A 296 19.44 8.27 -16.75
N CYS A 297 19.92 9.12 -17.69
CA CYS A 297 21.10 9.95 -17.50
C CYS A 297 20.96 10.90 -16.30
N SER A 298 19.79 11.54 -16.17
CA SER A 298 19.55 12.55 -15.13
C SER A 298 19.43 11.93 -13.73
N TYR A 299 18.78 10.78 -13.60
CA TYR A 299 18.47 10.20 -12.29
C TYR A 299 19.38 9.04 -11.89
N TYR A 300 19.90 8.28 -12.84
CA TYR A 300 20.76 7.12 -12.62
C TYR A 300 21.80 6.96 -13.72
N PRO A 301 22.83 7.84 -13.80
CA PRO A 301 23.84 7.82 -14.88
C PRO A 301 24.61 6.50 -14.98
N GLN A 302 24.78 5.79 -13.86
CA GLN A 302 25.39 4.45 -13.84
C GLN A 302 24.55 3.41 -14.62
N GLY A 303 23.27 3.67 -14.85
CA GLY A 303 22.39 2.85 -15.68
C GLY A 303 22.77 2.83 -17.16
N LEU A 304 23.47 3.84 -17.66
CA LEU A 304 24.00 3.84 -19.02
C LEU A 304 25.07 2.77 -19.21
N LEU A 305 25.98 2.64 -18.24
CA LEU A 305 26.99 1.58 -18.26
C LEU A 305 26.31 0.21 -18.20
N MET A 306 25.30 0.07 -17.34
CA MET A 306 24.49 -1.15 -17.26
C MET A 306 23.79 -1.45 -18.61
N LEU A 307 23.22 -0.44 -19.27
CA LEU A 307 22.58 -0.58 -20.58
C LEU A 307 23.57 -1.06 -21.65
N MET A 308 24.79 -0.50 -21.65
CA MET A 308 25.87 -0.92 -22.58
C MET A 308 26.28 -2.38 -22.30
N LEU A 309 26.47 -2.76 -21.04
CA LEU A 309 26.85 -4.14 -20.67
C LEU A 309 25.75 -5.16 -21.02
N LEU A 310 24.47 -4.80 -20.86
CA LEU A 310 23.35 -5.65 -21.25
C LEU A 310 23.26 -5.86 -22.78
N ARG A 311 23.73 -4.89 -23.58
CA ARG A 311 23.82 -5.00 -25.06
C ARG A 311 24.98 -5.85 -25.53
N ILE A 312 26.15 -5.78 -24.88
CA ILE A 312 27.37 -6.46 -25.30
C ILE A 312 27.35 -7.95 -24.97
N HIS A 313 26.64 -8.35 -23.91
CA HIS A 313 26.58 -9.75 -23.45
C HIS A 313 25.15 -10.21 -23.09
N PRO A 314 24.37 -10.72 -24.05
CA PRO A 314 22.99 -11.25 -23.78
C PRO A 314 22.93 -12.36 -22.72
N ALA A 315 23.98 -13.20 -22.62
CA ALA A 315 24.08 -14.25 -21.62
C ALA A 315 24.32 -13.74 -20.18
N PHE A 316 24.89 -12.54 -20.03
CA PHE A 316 25.08 -11.88 -18.74
C PHE A 316 23.78 -11.30 -18.18
N SER A 317 22.85 -10.96 -19.08
CA SER A 317 21.54 -10.37 -18.80
C SER A 317 20.62 -11.34 -18.05
N ARG A 318 20.51 -12.62 -18.49
CA ARG A 318 19.54 -13.56 -17.93
C ARG A 318 19.89 -14.07 -16.51
N ARG A 319 21.14 -14.45 -16.26
CA ARG A 319 21.53 -15.08 -14.97
C ARG A 319 21.76 -14.10 -13.81
N LYS A 320 22.42 -12.98 -14.02
CA LYS A 320 22.72 -12.01 -12.94
C LYS A 320 21.59 -11.03 -12.63
N PHE A 321 20.77 -10.69 -13.63
CA PHE A 321 19.59 -9.85 -13.41
C PHE A 321 18.52 -10.62 -12.61
N MET A 322 18.30 -11.88 -12.95
CA MET A 322 17.40 -12.76 -12.18
C MET A 322 17.94 -13.06 -10.78
N ALA A 323 19.25 -13.09 -10.59
CA ALA A 323 19.85 -13.21 -9.27
C ALA A 323 19.64 -11.94 -8.42
N GLY A 324 19.70 -10.75 -9.01
CA GLY A 324 19.42 -9.49 -8.32
C GLY A 324 17.92 -9.28 -8.02
N PHE A 325 17.04 -9.74 -8.92
CA PHE A 325 15.60 -9.78 -8.67
C PHE A 325 15.26 -10.87 -7.63
N ARG A 326 15.93 -12.03 -7.70
CA ARG A 326 15.88 -13.06 -6.67
C ARG A 326 16.38 -12.57 -5.31
N GLN A 327 17.39 -11.72 -5.22
CA GLN A 327 17.84 -11.14 -3.95
C GLN A 327 16.84 -10.12 -3.35
N GLN A 328 15.97 -9.53 -4.15
CA GLN A 328 14.85 -8.70 -3.67
C GLN A 328 13.57 -9.52 -3.39
N VAL A 329 13.44 -10.71 -4.03
CA VAL A 329 12.36 -11.67 -3.80
C VAL A 329 12.84 -12.87 -2.96
N GLN A 330 14.17 -13.10 -2.87
CA GLN A 330 14.81 -14.15 -2.07
C GLN A 330 15.10 -13.68 -0.63
N VAL A 331 14.03 -13.50 0.10
CA VAL A 331 14.01 -14.02 1.45
C VAL A 331 12.78 -14.94 1.53
N GLY A 332 12.85 -16.10 0.89
CA GLY A 332 11.81 -17.12 1.02
C GLY A 332 11.59 -17.98 -0.22
N GLY A 333 12.37 -19.05 -0.40
CA GLY A 333 12.02 -20.26 -1.15
C GLY A 333 12.29 -20.29 -2.67
N PRO A 334 12.57 -21.48 -3.24
CA PRO A 334 13.10 -21.62 -4.58
C PRO A 334 12.03 -21.88 -5.67
N ASN A 335 12.30 -21.35 -6.86
CA ASN A 335 11.95 -21.89 -8.19
C ASN A 335 10.50 -21.91 -8.68
N ARG A 336 9.70 -20.81 -8.62
CA ARG A 336 8.45 -20.73 -9.41
C ARG A 336 8.11 -19.39 -10.05
N VAL A 337 9.02 -18.41 -10.02
CA VAL A 337 8.73 -17.06 -10.54
C VAL A 337 8.99 -16.95 -12.05
N GLU A 338 9.74 -17.88 -12.65
CA GLU A 338 10.12 -17.78 -14.08
C GLU A 338 8.98 -18.15 -15.04
N ASP A 339 8.08 -19.06 -14.65
CA ASP A 339 7.03 -19.56 -15.54
C ASP A 339 5.76 -18.69 -15.55
N ALA A 340 5.59 -17.82 -14.57
CA ALA A 340 4.42 -16.93 -14.46
C ALA A 340 4.58 -15.59 -15.19
N LEU A 341 5.76 -15.32 -15.78
CA LEU A 341 6.09 -14.06 -16.46
C LEU A 341 6.27 -14.20 -17.98
N GLN A 342 5.98 -15.38 -18.55
CA GLN A 342 5.79 -15.57 -20.00
C GLN A 342 4.31 -15.34 -20.34
#